data_00ade7963d45edfda99edca8a0ab6656
#
_entry.id   00ade7963d45edfda99edca8a0ab6656
#
_cell.length_a   1.000
_cell.length_b   1.000
_cell.length_c   1.000
_cell.angle_alpha   90.00
_cell.angle_beta   90.00
_cell.angle_gamma   90.00
#
_symmetry.space_group_name_H-M   'P 1'
#
loop_
_entity.id
_entity.type
_entity.pdbx_description
1 polymer ?
#
loop_
_entity_poly.entity_id
_entity_poly.type
_entity_poly.pdbx_seq_one_letter_code
_entity_poly.pdbx_strand_id
1 'polypeptide(L)'
;MRCLIVAVAFLVGEVSAQPNIVFILADDMGYGDPGCFNPESKIPTPHIDGLAAQGMRFTDAHAPGSYCIPSRYGLLTGRYPLRAKFAVRKRAAIRPGQPTIASVLKGKGYATAMVGKWHLGFDGGPDFDWSKPMGGGPVDVGFDSYFGIPASLDIPPYYYIRDRRALAPPSGRIGAKNTKGWTDIQGEFWRAGELSSGAQTSRG
;
A
#
# COMPACT_ATOMS: atom_id res chain seq x y z
N MET A 1 -56.28 45.81 5.33
CA MET A 1 -55.42 44.75 5.90
C MET A 1 -54.65 44.10 4.80
N ARG A 2 -53.35 44.36 4.72
CA ARG A 2 -52.43 43.67 3.73
C ARG A 2 -51.74 42.53 4.47
N CYS A 3 -52.05 41.29 4.07
CA CYS A 3 -51.38 40.09 4.57
C CYS A 3 -49.96 40.00 3.93
N LEU A 4 -48.94 40.06 4.78
CA LEU A 4 -47.55 39.88 4.38
C LEU A 4 -47.25 38.36 4.45
N ILE A 5 -47.11 37.71 3.29
CA ILE A 5 -46.67 36.32 3.22
C ILE A 5 -45.15 36.32 3.26
N VAL A 6 -44.56 35.88 4.38
CA VAL A 6 -43.12 35.62 4.50
C VAL A 6 -42.84 34.22 3.98
N ALA A 7 -42.25 34.12 2.78
CA ALA A 7 -41.76 32.87 2.26
C ALA A 7 -40.41 32.59 2.88
N VAL A 8 -40.32 31.57 3.76
CA VAL A 8 -39.05 31.04 4.27
C VAL A 8 -38.56 30.02 3.24
N ALA A 9 -37.56 30.40 2.44
CA ALA A 9 -36.85 29.47 1.59
C ALA A 9 -35.87 28.64 2.41
N PHE A 10 -36.20 27.37 2.65
CA PHE A 10 -35.23 26.41 3.14
C PHE A 10 -34.24 26.09 2.01
N LEU A 11 -33.03 26.62 2.09
CA LEU A 11 -31.91 26.15 1.33
C LEU A 11 -31.52 24.74 1.87
N VAL A 12 -32.14 23.71 1.34
CA VAL A 12 -31.66 22.34 1.51
C VAL A 12 -30.38 22.22 0.65
N GLY A 13 -29.23 22.49 1.26
CA GLY A 13 -27.95 22.17 0.64
C GLY A 13 -27.94 20.67 0.43
N GLU A 14 -27.75 20.22 -0.80
CA GLU A 14 -27.46 18.83 -1.10
C GLU A 14 -26.18 18.46 -0.33
N VAL A 15 -26.32 17.72 0.76
CA VAL A 15 -25.20 17.05 1.41
C VAL A 15 -24.81 15.90 0.47
N SER A 16 -23.96 16.21 -0.50
CA SER A 16 -23.29 15.18 -1.29
C SER A 16 -22.48 14.35 -0.31
N ALA A 17 -23.00 13.19 0.06
CA ALA A 17 -22.29 12.24 0.90
C ALA A 17 -21.04 11.77 0.14
N GLN A 18 -19.87 12.10 0.66
CA GLN A 18 -18.61 11.63 0.09
C GLN A 18 -18.53 10.09 0.23
N PRO A 19 -18.35 9.34 -0.86
CA PRO A 19 -18.30 7.88 -0.77
C PRO A 19 -17.04 7.43 -0.01
N ASN A 20 -17.15 6.38 0.78
CA ASN A 20 -15.98 5.69 1.30
C ASN A 20 -15.22 5.01 0.16
N ILE A 21 -13.89 5.09 0.19
CA ILE A 21 -13.01 4.54 -0.84
C ILE A 21 -12.13 3.48 -0.20
N VAL A 22 -12.28 2.22 -0.66
CA VAL A 22 -11.41 1.11 -0.29
C VAL A 22 -10.60 0.70 -1.53
N PHE A 23 -9.29 0.83 -1.44
CA PHE A 23 -8.36 0.42 -2.48
C PHE A 23 -7.61 -0.84 -2.06
N ILE A 24 -7.77 -1.93 -2.82
CA ILE A 24 -7.12 -3.21 -2.56
C ILE A 24 -6.11 -3.48 -3.68
N LEU A 25 -4.82 -3.55 -3.30
CA LEU A 25 -3.72 -3.87 -4.22
C LEU A 25 -3.20 -5.27 -3.90
N ALA A 26 -3.48 -6.22 -4.77
CA ALA A 26 -2.87 -7.54 -4.71
C ALA A 26 -1.38 -7.46 -5.16
N ASP A 27 -0.50 -8.16 -4.44
CA ASP A 27 0.93 -8.21 -4.73
C ASP A 27 1.21 -9.43 -5.59
N ASP A 28 1.80 -9.22 -6.76
CA ASP A 28 2.17 -10.25 -7.75
C ASP A 28 1.00 -11.12 -8.28
N MET A 29 -0.23 -10.58 -8.30
CA MET A 29 -1.38 -11.24 -8.92
C MET A 29 -1.34 -11.07 -10.45
N GLY A 30 -1.37 -12.16 -11.18
CA GLY A 30 -1.44 -12.16 -12.64
C GLY A 30 -2.85 -11.83 -13.16
N TYR A 31 -2.93 -11.33 -14.39
CA TYR A 31 -4.21 -11.02 -15.04
C TYR A 31 -5.16 -12.21 -15.12
N GLY A 32 -4.62 -13.41 -15.35
CA GLY A 32 -5.39 -14.65 -15.48
C GLY A 32 -5.60 -15.41 -14.16
N ASP A 33 -5.19 -14.88 -13.00
CA ASP A 33 -5.38 -15.54 -11.71
C ASP A 33 -6.83 -15.43 -11.21
N PRO A 34 -7.54 -14.28 -11.31
CA PRO A 34 -8.95 -14.22 -10.95
C PRO A 34 -9.85 -14.95 -11.95
N GLY A 35 -10.84 -15.70 -11.44
CA GLY A 35 -11.81 -16.44 -12.26
C GLY A 35 -12.59 -15.57 -13.23
N CYS A 36 -12.91 -14.33 -12.84
CA CYS A 36 -13.63 -13.36 -13.69
C CYS A 36 -12.86 -12.93 -14.95
N PHE A 37 -11.54 -13.13 -15.02
CA PHE A 37 -10.72 -12.89 -16.21
C PHE A 37 -10.30 -14.17 -16.92
N ASN A 38 -10.27 -15.30 -16.21
CA ASN A 38 -9.89 -16.59 -16.77
C ASN A 38 -10.72 -17.72 -16.12
N PRO A 39 -11.71 -18.25 -16.84
CA PRO A 39 -12.57 -19.33 -16.32
C PRO A 39 -11.80 -20.64 -16.06
N GLU A 40 -10.59 -20.81 -16.63
CA GLU A 40 -9.73 -21.97 -16.41
C GLU A 40 -8.73 -21.75 -15.25
N SER A 41 -8.84 -20.63 -14.52
CA SER A 41 -8.00 -20.38 -13.35
C SER A 41 -8.16 -21.47 -12.31
N LYS A 42 -7.04 -21.99 -11.83
CA LYS A 42 -7.00 -22.99 -10.75
C LYS A 42 -7.06 -22.38 -9.36
N ILE A 43 -7.05 -21.06 -9.28
CA ILE A 43 -7.09 -20.29 -8.03
C ILE A 43 -8.53 -19.82 -7.81
N PRO A 44 -9.25 -20.30 -6.80
CA PRO A 44 -10.61 -19.84 -6.53
C PRO A 44 -10.57 -18.40 -5.99
N THR A 45 -11.26 -17.47 -6.67
CA THR A 45 -11.35 -16.06 -6.28
C THR A 45 -12.79 -15.56 -6.16
N PRO A 46 -13.68 -16.25 -5.42
CA PRO A 46 -15.13 -15.99 -5.45
C PRO A 46 -15.50 -14.57 -5.02
N HIS A 47 -14.75 -13.96 -4.11
CA HIS A 47 -15.04 -12.59 -3.66
C HIS A 47 -14.58 -11.54 -4.67
N ILE A 48 -13.45 -11.75 -5.35
CA ILE A 48 -13.00 -10.88 -6.45
C ILE A 48 -13.98 -11.00 -7.62
N ASP A 49 -14.37 -12.21 -7.96
CA ASP A 49 -15.34 -12.50 -9.02
C ASP A 49 -16.70 -11.86 -8.72
N GLY A 50 -17.13 -11.91 -7.46
CA GLY A 50 -18.34 -11.24 -6.98
C GLY A 50 -18.29 -9.72 -7.12
N LEU A 51 -17.14 -9.09 -6.79
CA LEU A 51 -16.93 -7.66 -7.01
C LEU A 51 -16.95 -7.31 -8.50
N ALA A 52 -16.34 -8.15 -9.34
CA ALA A 52 -16.33 -7.96 -10.79
C ALA A 52 -17.74 -8.07 -11.40
N ALA A 53 -18.59 -8.94 -10.88
CA ALA A 53 -19.98 -9.12 -11.33
C ALA A 53 -20.88 -7.95 -10.93
N GLN A 54 -20.60 -7.28 -9.81
CA GLN A 54 -21.38 -6.16 -9.28
C GLN A 54 -20.84 -4.79 -9.72
N GLY A 55 -19.63 -4.74 -10.26
CA GLY A 55 -18.94 -3.51 -10.60
C GLY A 55 -18.50 -3.47 -12.05
N MET A 56 -17.36 -2.81 -12.27
CA MET A 56 -16.76 -2.65 -13.59
C MET A 56 -15.43 -3.40 -13.68
N ARG A 57 -15.22 -4.13 -14.77
CA ARG A 57 -13.94 -4.77 -15.09
C ARG A 57 -13.21 -3.95 -16.16
N PHE A 58 -11.95 -3.64 -15.90
CA PHE A 58 -11.09 -3.02 -16.89
C PHE A 58 -10.30 -4.12 -17.61
N THR A 59 -10.53 -4.25 -18.92
CA THR A 59 -9.88 -5.29 -19.74
C THR A 59 -8.54 -4.83 -20.34
N ASP A 60 -8.25 -3.54 -20.23
CA ASP A 60 -7.01 -2.92 -20.74
C ASP A 60 -6.45 -1.93 -19.72
N ALA A 61 -6.25 -2.38 -18.48
CA ALA A 61 -5.62 -1.60 -17.42
C ALA A 61 -4.19 -2.07 -17.22
N HIS A 62 -3.23 -1.13 -17.21
CA HIS A 62 -1.82 -1.41 -17.11
C HIS A 62 -1.25 -0.87 -15.80
N ALA A 63 -0.47 -1.70 -15.12
CA ALA A 63 0.33 -1.25 -13.99
C ALA A 63 1.39 -0.24 -14.47
N PRO A 64 1.68 0.83 -13.71
CA PRO A 64 2.64 1.84 -14.13
C PRO A 64 4.10 1.35 -14.12
N GLY A 65 4.37 0.15 -13.63
CA GLY A 65 5.67 -0.48 -13.61
C GLY A 65 5.60 -1.99 -13.52
N SER A 66 6.71 -2.66 -13.82
CA SER A 66 6.79 -4.11 -13.98
C SER A 66 7.00 -4.90 -12.67
N TYR A 67 7.20 -4.23 -11.54
CA TYR A 67 7.37 -4.85 -10.22
C TYR A 67 6.97 -3.89 -9.09
N CYS A 68 7.09 -4.32 -7.84
CA CYS A 68 6.53 -3.67 -6.65
C CYS A 68 6.80 -2.16 -6.54
N ILE A 69 8.07 -1.74 -6.51
CA ILE A 69 8.45 -0.35 -6.25
C ILE A 69 7.90 0.62 -7.29
N PRO A 70 8.14 0.44 -8.60
CA PRO A 70 7.62 1.36 -9.60
C PRO A 70 6.09 1.36 -9.67
N SER A 71 5.45 0.20 -9.52
CA SER A 71 3.98 0.10 -9.52
C SER A 71 3.36 0.87 -8.36
N ARG A 72 3.87 0.67 -7.15
CA ARG A 72 3.42 1.40 -5.94
C ARG A 72 3.65 2.90 -6.03
N TYR A 73 4.81 3.29 -6.54
CA TYR A 73 5.12 4.71 -6.76
C TYR A 73 4.14 5.35 -7.74
N GLY A 74 3.93 4.72 -8.89
CA GLY A 74 3.05 5.26 -9.92
C GLY A 74 1.60 5.32 -9.44
N LEU A 75 1.11 4.29 -8.76
CA LEU A 75 -0.21 4.25 -8.16
C LEU A 75 -0.44 5.39 -7.16
N LEU A 76 0.48 5.56 -6.22
CA LEU A 76 0.33 6.56 -5.16
C LEU A 76 0.50 7.99 -5.67
N THR A 77 1.36 8.23 -6.66
CA THR A 77 1.74 9.59 -7.09
C THR A 77 1.11 10.05 -8.39
N GLY A 78 0.46 9.13 -9.14
CA GLY A 78 -0.03 9.41 -10.49
C GLY A 78 1.08 9.71 -11.50
N ARG A 79 2.34 9.33 -11.22
CA ARG A 79 3.50 9.62 -12.08
C ARG A 79 4.14 8.35 -12.59
N TYR A 80 4.52 8.33 -13.85
CA TYR A 80 5.32 7.24 -14.39
C TYR A 80 6.66 7.12 -13.68
N PRO A 81 7.03 5.90 -13.22
CA PRO A 81 8.25 5.66 -12.44
C PRO A 81 9.54 5.96 -13.20
N LEU A 82 9.54 5.93 -14.53
CA LEU A 82 10.67 6.31 -15.38
C LEU A 82 11.14 7.75 -15.15
N ARG A 83 10.28 8.61 -14.62
CA ARG A 83 10.61 10.00 -14.26
C ARG A 83 11.18 10.14 -12.84
N ALA A 84 11.24 9.04 -12.09
CA ALA A 84 11.74 9.01 -10.72
C ALA A 84 13.09 8.28 -10.64
N LYS A 85 13.99 8.81 -9.80
CA LYS A 85 15.24 8.12 -9.47
C LYS A 85 15.04 7.42 -8.12
N PHE A 86 14.84 6.10 -8.16
CA PHE A 86 14.64 5.31 -6.96
C PHE A 86 15.95 5.01 -6.25
N ALA A 87 15.95 5.24 -4.94
CA ALA A 87 17.04 4.86 -4.06
C ALA A 87 16.46 4.38 -2.71
N VAL A 88 15.46 3.52 -2.78
CA VAL A 88 14.62 3.12 -1.63
C VAL A 88 15.37 2.48 -0.46
N ARG A 89 16.59 2.01 -0.69
CA ARG A 89 17.47 1.52 0.39
C ARG A 89 18.19 2.66 1.13
N LYS A 90 18.24 3.86 0.55
CA LYS A 90 18.96 5.01 1.11
C LYS A 90 18.01 6.10 1.58
N ARG A 91 16.85 6.22 0.97
CA ARG A 91 15.86 7.26 1.26
C ARG A 91 14.48 6.87 0.73
N ALA A 92 13.44 7.56 1.18
CA ALA A 92 12.10 7.47 0.63
C ALA A 92 12.05 7.81 -0.87
N ALA A 93 11.24 7.07 -1.62
CA ALA A 93 11.03 7.28 -3.06
C ALA A 93 10.15 8.49 -3.34
N ILE A 94 9.16 8.74 -2.50
CA ILE A 94 8.26 9.89 -2.59
C ILE A 94 8.89 11.05 -1.82
N ARG A 95 9.05 12.18 -2.50
CA ARG A 95 9.69 13.36 -1.90
C ARG A 95 8.72 14.14 -1.02
N PRO A 96 9.19 14.85 0.01
CA PRO A 96 8.35 15.76 0.77
C PRO A 96 7.61 16.75 -0.15
N GLY A 97 6.32 16.95 0.12
CA GLY A 97 5.46 17.85 -0.68
C GLY A 97 5.02 17.30 -2.04
N GLN A 98 5.46 16.11 -2.43
CA GLN A 98 4.96 15.46 -3.64
C GLN A 98 3.53 14.98 -3.42
N PRO A 99 2.55 15.38 -4.27
CA PRO A 99 1.17 14.93 -4.14
C PRO A 99 1.05 13.40 -4.27
N THR A 100 0.18 12.84 -3.44
CA THR A 100 -0.22 11.43 -3.49
C THR A 100 -1.73 11.33 -3.46
N ILE A 101 -2.28 10.17 -3.83
CA ILE A 101 -3.73 9.91 -3.70
C ILE A 101 -4.20 10.16 -2.25
N ALA A 102 -3.41 9.76 -1.25
CA ALA A 102 -3.75 9.99 0.16
C ALA A 102 -3.77 11.47 0.51
N SER A 103 -2.74 12.24 0.12
CA SER A 103 -2.68 13.69 0.42
C SER A 103 -3.79 14.47 -0.28
N VAL A 104 -4.18 14.08 -1.50
CA VAL A 104 -5.29 14.69 -2.24
C VAL A 104 -6.62 14.41 -1.56
N LEU A 105 -6.87 13.15 -1.18
CA LEU A 105 -8.09 12.77 -0.47
C LEU A 105 -8.18 13.42 0.92
N LYS A 106 -7.08 13.45 1.65
CA LYS A 106 -7.00 14.16 2.94
C LYS A 106 -7.33 15.65 2.79
N GLY A 107 -6.83 16.30 1.74
CA GLY A 107 -7.16 17.69 1.41
C GLY A 107 -8.65 17.91 1.06
N LYS A 108 -9.40 16.83 0.78
CA LYS A 108 -10.84 16.82 0.59
C LYS A 108 -11.63 16.39 1.84
N GLY A 109 -10.98 16.29 2.99
CA GLY A 109 -11.60 15.94 4.26
C GLY A 109 -11.75 14.44 4.53
N TYR A 110 -11.16 13.57 3.73
CA TYR A 110 -11.14 12.13 4.03
C TYR A 110 -10.17 11.81 5.16
N ALA A 111 -10.58 10.92 6.05
CA ALA A 111 -9.64 10.16 6.88
C ALA A 111 -8.96 9.11 6.02
N THR A 112 -7.64 9.02 6.11
CA THR A 112 -6.83 8.19 5.22
C THR A 112 -6.00 7.17 6.00
N ALA A 113 -6.08 5.90 5.63
CA ALA A 113 -5.32 4.83 6.28
C ALA A 113 -4.68 3.91 5.24
N MET A 114 -3.52 3.35 5.59
CA MET A 114 -2.87 2.33 4.78
C MET A 114 -2.53 1.11 5.64
N VAL A 115 -2.81 -0.08 5.11
CA VAL A 115 -2.43 -1.35 5.72
C VAL A 115 -1.66 -2.18 4.71
N GLY A 116 -0.54 -2.79 5.14
CA GLY A 116 0.23 -3.74 4.34
C GLY A 116 1.63 -3.27 3.97
N LYS A 117 2.14 -3.80 2.88
CA LYS A 117 3.50 -3.57 2.38
C LYS A 117 3.69 -2.13 1.87
N TRP A 118 4.71 -1.42 2.38
CA TRP A 118 5.08 -0.10 1.89
C TRP A 118 5.98 -0.15 0.66
N HIS A 119 7.18 -0.64 0.80
CA HIS A 119 8.21 -0.85 -0.22
C HIS A 119 8.65 0.38 -1.03
N LEU A 120 8.42 1.57 -0.50
CA LEU A 120 8.89 2.82 -1.11
C LEU A 120 10.00 3.51 -0.30
N GLY A 121 10.59 2.77 0.66
CA GLY A 121 11.69 3.24 1.48
C GLY A 121 11.27 4.22 2.58
N PHE A 122 12.23 4.46 3.47
CA PHE A 122 12.17 5.43 4.56
C PHE A 122 13.45 6.25 4.52
N ASP A 123 13.42 7.42 5.15
CA ASP A 123 14.63 8.22 5.34
C ASP A 123 15.54 7.59 6.41
N GLY A 124 16.86 7.72 6.25
CA GLY A 124 17.82 7.19 7.20
C GLY A 124 18.68 6.04 6.69
N GLY A 125 18.26 5.39 5.60
CA GLY A 125 19.06 4.35 4.94
C GLY A 125 19.29 3.08 5.76
N PRO A 126 20.31 2.28 5.40
CA PRO A 126 20.54 0.97 6.02
C PRO A 126 21.04 1.01 7.47
N ASP A 127 21.67 2.10 7.87
CA ASP A 127 22.24 2.29 9.23
C ASP A 127 21.26 3.02 10.16
N PHE A 128 19.98 3.06 9.80
CA PHE A 128 18.97 3.74 10.61
C PHE A 128 18.73 3.02 11.94
N ASP A 129 18.64 3.81 13.00
CA ASP A 129 18.26 3.35 14.32
C ASP A 129 16.74 3.08 14.38
N TRP A 130 16.34 1.83 14.23
CA TRP A 130 14.93 1.40 14.18
C TRP A 130 14.16 1.62 15.50
N SER A 131 14.83 2.03 16.58
CA SER A 131 14.17 2.49 17.81
C SER A 131 13.56 3.89 17.67
N LYS A 132 13.99 4.65 16.67
CA LYS A 132 13.55 6.02 16.41
C LYS A 132 12.37 6.06 15.43
N PRO A 133 11.61 7.17 15.39
CA PRO A 133 10.59 7.38 14.37
C PRO A 133 11.21 7.46 12.98
N MET A 134 10.62 6.77 12.01
CA MET A 134 11.03 6.75 10.61
C MET A 134 10.33 7.88 9.83
N GLY A 135 11.11 8.66 9.09
CA GLY A 135 10.61 9.65 8.13
C GLY A 135 10.40 9.07 6.74
N GLY A 136 9.70 9.81 5.89
CA GLY A 136 9.48 9.46 4.48
C GLY A 136 8.51 8.29 4.24
N GLY A 137 7.84 7.82 5.29
CA GLY A 137 6.88 6.73 5.23
C GLY A 137 5.46 7.16 4.85
N PRO A 138 4.47 6.24 4.92
CA PRO A 138 3.09 6.51 4.54
C PRO A 138 2.47 7.74 5.20
N VAL A 139 2.72 7.95 6.50
CA VAL A 139 2.18 9.08 7.26
C VAL A 139 2.75 10.42 6.78
N ASP A 140 3.97 10.44 6.24
CA ASP A 140 4.62 11.65 5.73
C ASP A 140 4.13 12.04 4.33
N VAL A 141 3.46 11.10 3.64
CA VAL A 141 2.96 11.31 2.29
C VAL A 141 1.44 11.38 2.19
N GLY A 142 0.76 11.59 3.34
CA GLY A 142 -0.65 11.94 3.37
C GLY A 142 -1.58 10.98 4.08
N PHE A 143 -1.15 9.79 4.47
CA PHE A 143 -1.97 8.90 5.30
C PHE A 143 -2.01 9.39 6.76
N ASP A 144 -3.18 9.32 7.38
CA ASP A 144 -3.35 9.63 8.81
C ASP A 144 -2.81 8.52 9.69
N SER A 145 -2.92 7.27 9.22
CA SER A 145 -2.41 6.10 9.93
C SER A 145 -1.83 5.06 8.99
N TYR A 146 -0.90 4.29 9.52
CA TYR A 146 -0.27 3.18 8.80
C TYR A 146 -0.04 1.97 9.72
N PHE A 147 -0.32 0.79 9.20
CA PHE A 147 0.09 -0.48 9.80
C PHE A 147 0.60 -1.43 8.72
N GLY A 148 1.83 -1.91 8.84
CA GLY A 148 2.35 -2.83 7.83
C GLY A 148 3.81 -3.20 7.99
N ILE A 149 4.43 -3.53 6.86
CA ILE A 149 5.82 -3.98 6.76
C ILE A 149 6.63 -3.07 5.83
N PRO A 150 7.95 -2.92 6.07
CA PRO A 150 8.76 -1.97 5.30
C PRO A 150 8.92 -2.35 3.83
N ALA A 151 9.00 -3.64 3.53
CA ALA A 151 9.23 -4.17 2.18
C ALA A 151 8.49 -5.50 1.99
N SER A 152 8.96 -6.36 1.08
CA SER A 152 8.47 -7.72 0.89
C SER A 152 8.93 -8.65 2.02
N LEU A 153 8.26 -9.80 2.17
CA LEU A 153 8.61 -10.81 3.17
C LEU A 153 9.94 -11.52 2.88
N ASP A 154 10.51 -11.34 1.71
CA ASP A 154 11.82 -11.84 1.29
C ASP A 154 12.93 -10.78 1.39
N ILE A 155 12.62 -9.53 1.79
CA ILE A 155 13.56 -8.41 1.85
C ILE A 155 13.68 -7.89 3.29
N PRO A 156 14.84 -8.06 3.94
CA PRO A 156 15.08 -7.54 5.28
C PRO A 156 15.22 -6.00 5.28
N PRO A 157 15.03 -5.34 6.43
CA PRO A 157 14.72 -5.92 7.75
C PRO A 157 13.25 -6.32 7.91
N TYR A 158 13.00 -7.35 8.75
CA TYR A 158 11.66 -7.92 8.96
C TYR A 158 11.08 -7.46 10.30
N TYR A 159 10.15 -6.51 10.26
CA TYR A 159 9.43 -5.99 11.43
C TYR A 159 8.12 -5.35 11.00
N TYR A 160 7.20 -5.20 11.97
CA TYR A 160 5.96 -4.46 11.76
C TYR A 160 6.15 -2.99 12.17
N ILE A 161 5.45 -2.13 11.44
CA ILE A 161 5.44 -0.68 11.63
C ILE A 161 4.04 -0.25 11.99
N ARG A 162 3.91 0.63 12.98
CA ARG A 162 2.72 1.44 13.20
C ARG A 162 3.10 2.91 13.06
N ASP A 163 2.46 3.56 12.11
CA ASP A 163 2.70 4.95 11.75
C ASP A 163 4.17 5.22 11.38
N ARG A 164 4.96 5.75 12.30
CA ARG A 164 6.38 6.04 12.12
C ARG A 164 7.31 5.15 12.96
N ARG A 165 6.79 4.15 13.68
CA ARG A 165 7.60 3.37 14.63
C ARG A 165 7.52 1.88 14.35
N ALA A 166 8.66 1.23 14.45
CA ALA A 166 8.70 -0.23 14.58
C ALA A 166 7.98 -0.64 15.87
N LEU A 167 7.08 -1.63 15.80
CA LEU A 167 6.42 -2.19 16.99
C LEU A 167 7.44 -2.90 17.90
N ALA A 168 8.37 -3.60 17.28
CA ALA A 168 9.53 -4.18 17.94
C ALA A 168 10.73 -3.93 17.00
N PRO A 169 11.69 -3.10 17.37
CA PRO A 169 12.91 -2.92 16.60
C PRO A 169 13.60 -4.25 16.36
N PRO A 170 14.23 -4.45 15.18
CA PRO A 170 14.98 -5.67 14.92
C PRO A 170 16.09 -5.87 15.94
N SER A 171 16.10 -7.01 16.61
CA SER A 171 17.08 -7.35 17.66
C SER A 171 17.82 -8.65 17.37
N GLY A 172 17.45 -9.36 16.32
CA GLY A 172 18.05 -10.61 15.88
C GLY A 172 18.47 -10.60 14.43
N ARG A 173 19.09 -11.67 13.99
CA ARG A 173 19.43 -11.91 12.59
C ARG A 173 18.93 -13.27 12.15
N ILE A 174 18.53 -13.35 10.89
CA ILE A 174 18.12 -14.59 10.24
C ILE A 174 19.07 -14.87 9.08
N GLY A 175 19.48 -16.13 8.94
CA GLY A 175 20.22 -16.60 7.77
C GLY A 175 19.33 -16.70 6.53
N ALA A 176 19.93 -16.61 5.35
CA ALA A 176 19.19 -16.86 4.12
C ALA A 176 18.71 -18.31 4.04
N LYS A 177 17.50 -18.51 3.52
CA LYS A 177 17.03 -19.82 3.08
C LYS A 177 16.60 -19.72 1.62
N ASN A 178 17.15 -20.58 0.81
CA ASN A 178 16.81 -20.72 -0.61
C ASN A 178 16.92 -22.20 -0.97
N THR A 179 15.81 -22.81 -1.25
CA THR A 179 15.72 -24.26 -1.52
C THR A 179 15.71 -24.57 -2.99
N LYS A 180 16.40 -23.94 -3.86
CA LYS A 180 16.58 -24.26 -5.29
C LYS A 180 16.18 -23.18 -6.31
N GLY A 181 16.37 -21.92 -6.01
CA GLY A 181 16.16 -20.84 -7.00
C GLY A 181 14.69 -20.46 -7.22
N TRP A 182 14.48 -19.54 -8.10
CA TRP A 182 13.18 -18.88 -8.32
C TRP A 182 12.12 -19.76 -9.00
N THR A 183 12.48 -20.93 -9.47
CA THR A 183 11.58 -21.85 -10.19
C THR A 183 10.99 -22.95 -9.31
N ASP A 184 11.46 -23.13 -8.09
CA ASP A 184 10.92 -24.11 -7.15
C ASP A 184 9.97 -23.44 -6.17
N ILE A 185 8.69 -23.44 -6.51
CA ILE A 185 7.61 -22.80 -5.76
C ILE A 185 7.31 -23.54 -4.44
N GLN A 186 7.92 -24.69 -4.18
CA GLN A 186 7.63 -25.52 -3.00
C GLN A 186 8.53 -25.24 -1.81
N GLY A 187 9.39 -24.22 -1.86
CA GLY A 187 10.32 -23.90 -0.80
C GLY A 187 10.03 -22.58 -0.11
N GLU A 188 10.47 -22.53 1.15
CA GLU A 188 10.53 -21.25 1.87
C GLU A 188 11.73 -20.44 1.33
N PHE A 189 11.49 -19.17 1.01
CA PHE A 189 12.51 -18.27 0.54
C PHE A 189 12.56 -16.99 1.38
N TRP A 190 13.73 -16.64 1.90
CA TRP A 190 14.02 -15.33 2.49
C TRP A 190 15.51 -15.00 2.42
N ARG A 191 15.82 -13.73 2.50
CA ARG A 191 17.20 -13.23 2.53
C ARG A 191 17.67 -13.10 3.98
N ALA A 192 18.98 -13.28 4.17
CA ALA A 192 19.62 -12.98 5.46
C ALA A 192 19.44 -11.51 5.83
N GLY A 193 19.17 -11.21 7.08
CA GLY A 193 19.01 -9.84 7.56
C GLY A 193 18.49 -9.74 8.97
N GLU A 194 18.11 -8.54 9.35
CA GLU A 194 17.58 -8.25 10.68
C GLU A 194 16.12 -8.69 10.81
N LEU A 195 15.76 -9.17 11.98
CA LEU A 195 14.46 -9.74 12.31
C LEU A 195 13.99 -9.29 13.69
N SER A 196 12.73 -8.87 13.81
CA SER A 196 12.07 -8.70 15.10
C SER A 196 11.34 -9.99 15.54
N SER A 197 11.17 -10.17 16.83
CA SER A 197 10.45 -11.32 17.41
C SER A 197 9.02 -11.46 16.88
N GLY A 198 8.35 -10.34 16.60
CA GLY A 198 7.00 -10.32 16.02
C GLY A 198 6.91 -10.77 14.55
N ALA A 199 8.01 -10.73 13.81
CA ALA A 199 8.03 -11.14 12.40
C ALA A 199 8.13 -12.67 12.24
N GLN A 200 8.48 -13.40 13.26
CA GLN A 200 8.56 -14.88 13.23
C GLN A 200 7.18 -15.56 13.24
N THR A 201 6.18 -14.91 13.82
CA THR A 201 4.86 -15.52 14.05
C THR A 201 3.98 -15.58 12.79
N SER A 202 4.37 -14.93 11.71
CA SER A 202 3.63 -14.97 10.43
C SER A 202 3.97 -16.19 9.55
N ARG A 203 4.62 -17.20 10.13
CA ARG A 203 5.08 -18.42 9.43
C ARG A 203 4.25 -19.66 9.82
N GLY A 204 3.01 -19.45 10.18
CA GLY A 204 2.07 -20.54 10.40
C GLY A 204 1.13 -20.71 9.21
#